data_9b479aed5b9868150c758b99cdbf5428
#
_entry.id   9b479aed5b9868150c758b99cdbf5428
#
_cell.length_a   1.000
_cell.length_b   1.000
_cell.length_c   1.000
_cell.angle_alpha   90.00
_cell.angle_beta   90.00
_cell.angle_gamma   90.00
#
_symmetry.space_group_name_H-M   'P 1'
#
loop_
_entity.id
_entity.type
_entity.pdbx_description
1 polymer ?
#
loop_
_entity_poly.entity_id
_entity_poly.type
_entity_poly.pdbx_seq_one_letter_code
_entity_poly.pdbx_strand_id
1 'polypeptide(L)'
;MNVFYEEKGIFKVGIVLSSNMTSLQIEAPHGKRSKIKNAAILLRFDEPLVSVFMECAEKLANDIDINFLWDCCNCDIEFNSNLLATEYFGHSPSPVEAAAVLIKLHGSPIYFYKKGKGCYKSAPALALKSALISQEKKKRQAEKQSRYVKCL
;
A
#
# COMPACT_ATOMS: atom_id res chain seq x y z
N MET A 1 11.04 19.21 -1.09
CA MET A 1 10.29 18.23 -0.27
C MET A 1 9.23 17.58 -1.12
N ASN A 2 9.09 16.27 -1.01
CA ASN A 2 8.12 15.48 -1.75
C ASN A 2 7.16 14.81 -0.77
N VAL A 3 5.97 14.46 -1.25
CA VAL A 3 4.96 13.76 -0.44
C VAL A 3 4.42 12.54 -1.15
N PHE A 4 4.11 11.51 -0.35
CA PHE A 4 3.37 10.31 -0.74
C PHE A 4 2.00 10.41 -0.06
N TYR A 5 0.95 10.42 -0.85
CA TYR A 5 -0.41 10.67 -0.34
C TYR A 5 -1.44 9.74 -0.98
N GLU A 6 -2.59 9.66 -0.35
CA GLU A 6 -3.72 8.87 -0.84
C GLU A 6 -4.86 9.78 -1.26
N GLU A 7 -5.36 9.59 -2.47
CA GLU A 7 -6.52 10.33 -3.01
C GLU A 7 -7.47 9.33 -3.65
N LYS A 8 -8.70 9.28 -3.15
CA LYS A 8 -9.76 8.38 -3.64
C LYS A 8 -9.30 6.91 -3.70
N GLY A 9 -8.57 6.46 -2.70
CA GLY A 9 -8.07 5.09 -2.61
C GLY A 9 -6.86 4.80 -3.48
N ILE A 10 -6.25 5.80 -4.10
CA ILE A 10 -5.09 5.65 -4.97
C ILE A 10 -3.90 6.36 -4.33
N PHE A 11 -2.75 5.70 -4.30
CA PHE A 11 -1.49 6.30 -3.84
C PHE A 11 -0.85 7.13 -4.94
N LYS A 12 -0.43 8.33 -4.59
CA LYS A 12 0.19 9.28 -5.52
C LYS A 12 1.38 9.97 -4.86
N VAL A 13 2.24 10.55 -5.68
CA VAL A 13 3.40 11.33 -5.24
C VAL A 13 3.39 12.70 -5.88
N GLY A 14 3.99 13.68 -5.20
CA GLY A 14 4.12 15.02 -5.73
C GLY A 14 5.20 15.81 -5.04
N ILE A 15 5.68 16.86 -5.72
CA ILE A 15 6.62 17.83 -5.19
C ILE A 15 5.85 18.95 -4.52
N VAL A 16 6.22 19.31 -3.29
CA VAL A 16 5.56 20.40 -2.57
C VAL A 16 6.00 21.75 -3.15
N LEU A 17 5.04 22.50 -3.67
CA LEU A 17 5.27 23.84 -4.19
C LEU A 17 5.07 24.92 -3.12
N SER A 18 4.00 24.76 -2.33
CA SER A 18 3.69 25.65 -1.22
C SER A 18 2.83 24.93 -0.20
N SER A 19 2.83 25.43 1.04
CA SER A 19 2.05 24.85 2.12
C SER A 19 1.39 25.93 2.96
N ASN A 20 0.21 25.60 3.49
CA ASN A 20 -0.43 26.40 4.52
C ASN A 20 -0.85 25.48 5.67
N MET A 21 -1.62 25.97 6.63
CA MET A 21 -1.96 25.22 7.83
C MET A 21 -2.84 23.99 7.58
N THR A 22 -3.59 23.97 6.47
CA THR A 22 -4.59 22.90 6.21
C THR A 22 -4.32 22.12 4.93
N SER A 23 -3.54 22.67 3.99
CA SER A 23 -3.35 22.04 2.68
C SER A 23 -1.98 22.33 2.08
N LEU A 24 -1.64 21.57 1.04
CA LEU A 24 -0.42 21.75 0.26
C LEU A 24 -0.77 21.90 -1.21
N GLN A 25 -0.01 22.73 -1.92
CA GLN A 25 0.01 22.73 -3.37
C GLN A 25 1.15 21.84 -3.82
N ILE A 26 0.85 20.89 -4.70
CA ILE A 26 1.83 19.93 -5.20
C ILE A 26 1.84 19.88 -6.71
N GLU A 27 2.95 19.42 -7.26
CA GLU A 27 3.12 19.15 -8.68
C GLU A 27 3.43 17.66 -8.85
N ALA A 28 2.58 16.98 -9.64
CA ALA A 28 2.78 15.57 -9.95
C ALA A 28 3.98 15.39 -10.91
N PRO A 29 4.57 14.18 -11.00
CA PRO A 29 5.71 13.94 -11.90
C PRO A 29 5.46 14.30 -13.36
N HIS A 30 4.19 14.23 -13.82
CA HIS A 30 3.79 14.59 -15.18
C HIS A 30 3.44 16.06 -15.34
N GLY A 31 3.69 16.89 -14.32
CA GLY A 31 3.54 18.35 -14.39
C GLY A 31 2.19 18.90 -13.95
N LYS A 32 1.21 18.07 -13.66
CA LYS A 32 -0.10 18.53 -13.19
C LYS A 32 -0.01 19.06 -11.76
N ARG A 33 -0.55 20.24 -11.53
CA ARG A 33 -0.62 20.84 -10.19
C ARG A 33 -1.97 20.59 -9.56
N SER A 34 -1.95 20.33 -8.26
CA SER A 34 -3.19 20.11 -7.50
C SER A 34 -3.00 20.56 -6.05
N LYS A 35 -4.12 20.68 -5.36
CA LYS A 35 -4.15 21.03 -3.94
C LYS A 35 -4.66 19.82 -3.16
N ILE A 36 -3.91 19.41 -2.13
CA ILE A 36 -4.29 18.30 -1.27
C ILE A 36 -4.36 18.76 0.18
N LYS A 37 -5.20 18.08 0.96
CA LYS A 37 -5.30 18.32 2.40
C LYS A 37 -4.14 17.67 3.13
N ASN A 38 -3.66 18.30 4.21
CA ASN A 38 -2.59 17.73 5.04
C ASN A 38 -2.93 16.33 5.54
N ALA A 39 -4.20 16.06 5.83
CA ALA A 39 -4.65 14.75 6.29
C ALA A 39 -4.47 13.63 5.25
N ALA A 40 -4.34 13.96 3.97
CA ALA A 40 -4.12 12.99 2.91
C ALA A 40 -2.67 12.51 2.84
N ILE A 41 -1.73 13.20 3.44
CA ILE A 41 -0.31 12.89 3.38
C ILE A 41 0.01 11.69 4.26
N LEU A 42 0.64 10.68 3.68
CA LEU A 42 1.08 9.49 4.40
C LEU A 42 2.56 9.55 4.77
N LEU A 43 3.40 10.07 3.86
CA LEU A 43 4.84 10.16 4.04
C LEU A 43 5.38 11.44 3.42
N ARG A 44 6.50 11.92 3.96
CA ARG A 44 7.30 12.98 3.37
C ARG A 44 8.68 12.42 3.06
N PHE A 45 9.26 12.80 1.92
CA PHE A 45 10.56 12.28 1.51
C PHE A 45 11.31 13.28 0.65
N ASP A 46 12.63 13.17 0.62
CA ASP A 46 13.49 13.97 -0.24
C ASP A 46 14.17 13.09 -1.29
N GLU A 47 14.44 11.84 -0.97
CA GLU A 47 15.04 10.85 -1.86
C GLU A 47 14.26 9.53 -1.78
N PRO A 48 14.16 8.77 -2.87
CA PRO A 48 14.58 9.07 -4.24
C PRO A 48 13.73 10.16 -4.91
N LEU A 49 14.07 10.53 -6.14
CA LEU A 49 13.29 11.52 -6.90
C LEU A 49 11.85 11.09 -7.06
N VAL A 50 10.94 12.05 -7.07
CA VAL A 50 9.50 11.78 -7.18
C VAL A 50 9.14 10.96 -8.42
N SER A 51 9.89 11.13 -9.51
CA SER A 51 9.64 10.40 -10.77
C SER A 51 9.92 8.90 -10.68
N VAL A 52 10.76 8.45 -9.74
CA VAL A 52 11.12 7.03 -9.58
C VAL A 52 10.63 6.43 -8.27
N PHE A 53 10.11 7.24 -7.36
CA PHE A 53 9.69 6.80 -6.03
C PHE A 53 8.65 5.68 -6.09
N MET A 54 7.58 5.87 -6.87
CA MET A 54 6.50 4.88 -6.98
C MET A 54 7.01 3.57 -7.56
N GLU A 55 7.87 3.62 -8.57
CA GLU A 55 8.45 2.42 -9.16
C GLU A 55 9.29 1.65 -8.15
N CYS A 56 10.15 2.34 -7.41
CA CYS A 56 10.96 1.72 -6.35
C CYS A 56 10.09 1.09 -5.26
N ALA A 57 9.06 1.80 -4.82
CA ALA A 57 8.15 1.32 -3.79
C ALA A 57 7.35 0.10 -4.26
N GLU A 58 6.87 0.11 -5.50
CA GLU A 58 6.13 -1.02 -6.08
C GLU A 58 7.02 -2.26 -6.24
N LYS A 59 8.25 -2.10 -6.68
CA LYS A 59 9.21 -3.21 -6.77
C LYS A 59 9.48 -3.84 -5.41
N LEU A 60 9.71 -3.00 -4.41
CA LEU A 60 9.96 -3.49 -3.06
C LEU A 60 8.70 -4.16 -2.47
N ALA A 61 7.52 -3.63 -2.75
CA ALA A 61 6.26 -4.23 -2.33
C ALA A 61 6.07 -5.63 -2.89
N ASN A 62 6.47 -5.86 -4.13
CA ASN A 62 6.41 -7.18 -4.75
C ASN A 62 7.34 -8.20 -4.06
N ASP A 63 8.44 -7.73 -3.45
CA ASP A 63 9.38 -8.58 -2.72
C ASP A 63 8.94 -8.84 -1.28
N ILE A 64 7.95 -8.13 -0.77
CA ILE A 64 7.43 -8.33 0.59
C ILE A 64 6.61 -9.62 0.64
N ASP A 65 6.94 -10.49 1.61
CA ASP A 65 6.17 -11.71 1.89
C ASP A 65 4.93 -11.34 2.70
N ILE A 66 3.75 -11.41 2.08
CA ILE A 66 2.49 -11.02 2.71
C ILE A 66 2.14 -11.92 3.90
N ASN A 67 2.49 -13.21 3.85
CA ASN A 67 2.23 -14.14 4.95
C ASN A 67 3.08 -13.79 6.17
N PHE A 68 4.35 -13.48 5.97
CA PHE A 68 5.23 -13.05 7.04
C PHE A 68 4.79 -11.71 7.62
N LEU A 69 4.38 -10.78 6.77
CA LEU A 69 3.87 -9.48 7.18
C LEU A 69 2.62 -9.65 8.06
N TRP A 70 1.71 -10.55 7.66
CA TRP A 70 0.51 -10.88 8.43
C TRP A 70 0.86 -11.49 9.79
N ASP A 71 1.87 -12.39 9.84
CA ASP A 71 2.34 -13.02 11.08
C ASP A 71 2.95 -12.02 12.06
N CYS A 72 3.46 -10.89 11.59
CA CYS A 72 4.00 -9.82 12.44
C CYS A 72 2.92 -9.07 13.20
N CYS A 73 1.64 -9.27 12.86
CA CYS A 73 0.52 -8.50 13.39
C CYS A 73 -0.25 -9.27 14.46
N ASN A 74 -0.81 -8.50 15.41
CA ASN A 74 -1.81 -9.01 16.34
C ASN A 74 -3.19 -8.66 15.75
N CYS A 75 -4.00 -9.67 15.43
CA CYS A 75 -5.28 -9.52 14.74
C CYS A 75 -6.34 -8.74 15.53
N ASP A 76 -6.16 -8.55 16.83
CA ASP A 76 -7.13 -7.83 17.66
C ASP A 76 -6.85 -6.32 17.75
N ILE A 77 -5.76 -5.84 17.18
CA ILE A 77 -5.29 -4.46 17.35
C ILE A 77 -5.11 -3.78 16.00
N GLU A 78 -5.68 -2.58 15.86
CA GLU A 78 -5.38 -1.70 14.74
C GLU A 78 -3.95 -1.17 14.86
N PHE A 79 -3.27 -1.02 13.75
CA PHE A 79 -1.89 -0.55 13.74
C PHE A 79 -1.66 0.48 12.64
N ASN A 80 -0.63 1.29 12.83
CA ASN A 80 -0.11 2.20 11.82
C ASN A 80 0.88 1.43 10.94
N SER A 81 0.79 1.63 9.61
CA SER A 81 1.67 0.96 8.66
C SER A 81 3.16 1.17 8.94
N ASN A 82 3.53 2.31 9.50
CA ASN A 82 4.91 2.63 9.85
C ASN A 82 5.45 1.72 10.95
N LEU A 83 4.62 1.41 11.95
CA LEU A 83 4.99 0.47 13.02
C LEU A 83 5.20 -0.94 12.47
N LEU A 84 4.33 -1.38 11.58
CA LEU A 84 4.45 -2.68 10.94
C LEU A 84 5.71 -2.74 10.05
N ALA A 85 6.03 -1.68 9.33
CA ALA A 85 7.23 -1.60 8.51
C ALA A 85 8.49 -1.72 9.38
N THR A 86 8.49 -1.07 10.55
CA THR A 86 9.60 -1.17 11.50
C THR A 86 9.80 -2.62 11.96
N GLU A 87 8.73 -3.32 12.29
CA GLU A 87 8.81 -4.72 12.72
C GLU A 87 9.25 -5.65 11.58
N TYR A 88 8.71 -5.44 10.39
CA TYR A 88 9.05 -6.29 9.24
C TYR A 88 10.51 -6.14 8.82
N PHE A 89 11.01 -4.92 8.71
CA PHE A 89 12.38 -4.66 8.27
C PHE A 89 13.42 -4.74 9.40
N GLY A 90 12.98 -4.68 10.66
CA GLY A 90 13.86 -4.74 11.81
C GLY A 90 14.63 -3.46 12.09
N HIS A 91 14.25 -2.35 11.46
CA HIS A 91 14.84 -1.02 11.66
C HIS A 91 13.81 0.06 11.31
N SER A 92 14.13 1.31 11.59
CA SER A 92 13.29 2.44 11.18
C SER A 92 13.21 2.47 9.65
N PRO A 93 12.01 2.39 9.04
CA PRO A 93 11.92 2.24 7.59
C PRO A 93 12.28 3.52 6.85
N SER A 94 12.91 3.34 5.68
CA SER A 94 13.10 4.45 4.75
C SER A 94 11.75 4.83 4.12
N PRO A 95 11.63 6.02 3.50
CA PRO A 95 10.37 6.39 2.83
C PRO A 95 9.90 5.34 1.80
N VAL A 96 10.80 4.77 1.01
CA VAL A 96 10.48 3.71 0.04
C VAL A 96 9.96 2.47 0.74
N GLU A 97 10.62 2.05 1.82
CA GLU A 97 10.19 0.89 2.60
C GLU A 97 8.80 1.08 3.22
N ALA A 98 8.55 2.25 3.80
CA ALA A 98 7.25 2.58 4.37
C ALA A 98 6.16 2.62 3.30
N ALA A 99 6.43 3.20 2.14
CA ALA A 99 5.50 3.23 1.01
C ALA A 99 5.23 1.83 0.47
N ALA A 100 6.26 0.97 0.40
CA ALA A 100 6.11 -0.41 -0.05
C ALA A 100 5.17 -1.20 0.84
N VAL A 101 5.28 -1.06 2.15
CA VAL A 101 4.36 -1.70 3.11
C VAL A 101 2.93 -1.20 2.90
N LEU A 102 2.73 0.12 2.73
CA LEU A 102 1.40 0.69 2.45
C LEU A 102 0.80 0.12 1.17
N ILE A 103 1.58 0.04 0.11
CA ILE A 103 1.13 -0.53 -1.17
C ILE A 103 0.74 -1.99 -0.99
N LYS A 104 1.56 -2.76 -0.26
CA LYS A 104 1.29 -4.18 -0.01
C LYS A 104 0.01 -4.39 0.80
N LEU A 105 -0.17 -3.61 1.87
CA LEU A 105 -1.37 -3.68 2.72
C LEU A 105 -2.63 -3.34 1.92
N HIS A 106 -2.58 -2.26 1.15
CA HIS A 106 -3.70 -1.81 0.34
C HIS A 106 -4.06 -2.82 -0.77
N GLY A 107 -3.05 -3.47 -1.34
CA GLY A 107 -3.23 -4.47 -2.39
C GLY A 107 -3.60 -5.87 -1.89
N SER A 108 -3.74 -6.06 -0.58
CA SER A 108 -4.01 -7.38 0.04
C SER A 108 -5.23 -7.32 0.96
N PRO A 109 -6.43 -7.03 0.43
CA PRO A 109 -7.63 -6.79 1.24
C PRO A 109 -8.11 -7.99 2.03
N ILE A 110 -7.73 -9.21 1.63
CA ILE A 110 -8.09 -10.43 2.39
C ILE A 110 -7.20 -10.66 3.60
N TYR A 111 -5.99 -10.08 3.59
CA TYR A 111 -5.04 -10.19 4.70
C TYR A 111 -5.17 -9.05 5.70
N PHE A 112 -5.54 -7.86 5.23
CA PHE A 112 -5.58 -6.64 6.05
C PHE A 112 -6.81 -5.81 5.73
N TYR A 113 -7.49 -5.35 6.78
CA TYR A 113 -8.64 -4.46 6.67
C TYR A 113 -8.19 -3.02 6.87
N LYS A 114 -8.57 -2.14 5.95
CA LYS A 114 -8.28 -0.72 6.06
C LYS A 114 -9.20 -0.08 7.10
N LYS A 115 -8.63 0.59 8.09
CA LYS A 115 -9.37 1.27 9.17
C LYS A 115 -9.28 2.78 9.10
N GLY A 116 -8.34 3.30 8.34
CA GLY A 116 -8.13 4.73 8.15
C GLY A 116 -6.91 4.94 7.25
N LYS A 117 -6.57 6.18 6.96
CA LYS A 117 -5.36 6.48 6.18
C LYS A 117 -4.11 6.04 6.94
N GLY A 118 -3.40 5.08 6.38
CA GLY A 118 -2.21 4.52 7.02
C GLY A 118 -2.48 3.60 8.19
N CYS A 119 -3.75 3.33 8.52
CA CYS A 119 -4.14 2.46 9.62
C CYS A 119 -4.84 1.20 9.10
N TYR A 120 -4.42 0.05 9.59
CA TYR A 120 -4.91 -1.25 9.15
C TYR A 120 -5.07 -2.19 10.34
N LYS A 121 -5.81 -3.27 10.10
CA LYS A 121 -5.99 -4.36 11.05
C LYS A 121 -5.84 -5.67 10.30
N SER A 122 -5.06 -6.62 10.84
CA SER A 122 -4.89 -7.93 10.20
C SER A 122 -6.18 -8.73 10.27
N ALA A 123 -6.48 -9.50 9.21
CA ALA A 123 -7.64 -10.38 9.18
C ALA A 123 -7.46 -11.52 10.20
N PRO A 124 -8.54 -11.94 10.90
CA PRO A 124 -8.48 -13.11 11.76
C PRO A 124 -8.11 -14.37 10.95
N ALA A 125 -7.40 -15.31 11.60
CA ALA A 125 -6.91 -16.52 10.93
C ALA A 125 -8.00 -17.29 10.20
N LEU A 126 -9.18 -17.45 10.82
CA LEU A 126 -10.30 -18.15 10.21
C LEU A 126 -10.85 -17.45 8.98
N ALA A 127 -10.98 -16.12 9.05
CA ALA A 127 -11.46 -15.31 7.92
C ALA A 127 -10.45 -15.34 6.75
N LEU A 128 -9.15 -15.26 7.05
CA LEU A 128 -8.10 -15.36 6.05
C LEU A 128 -8.11 -16.71 5.34
N LYS A 129 -8.22 -17.80 6.11
CA LYS A 129 -8.28 -19.16 5.56
C LYS A 129 -9.45 -19.31 4.61
N SER A 130 -10.65 -18.86 5.00
CA SER A 130 -11.85 -18.92 4.17
C SER A 130 -11.69 -18.09 2.89
N ALA A 131 -11.12 -16.91 2.98
CA ALA A 131 -10.89 -16.04 1.83
C ALA A 131 -9.89 -16.63 0.84
N LEU A 132 -8.83 -17.27 1.34
CA LEU A 132 -7.82 -17.95 0.51
C LEU A 132 -8.41 -19.12 -0.24
N ILE A 133 -9.26 -19.91 0.41
CA ILE A 133 -9.97 -21.05 -0.22
C ILE A 133 -10.87 -20.54 -1.34
N SER A 134 -11.63 -19.49 -1.11
CA SER A 134 -12.50 -18.87 -2.11
C SER A 134 -11.73 -18.35 -3.31
N GLN A 135 -10.59 -17.71 -3.08
CA GLN A 135 -9.71 -17.21 -4.11
C GLN A 135 -9.16 -18.33 -4.99
N GLU A 136 -8.73 -19.42 -4.37
CA GLU A 136 -8.21 -20.60 -5.07
C GLU A 136 -9.28 -21.22 -5.97
N LYS A 137 -10.52 -21.35 -5.50
CA LYS A 137 -11.65 -21.84 -6.29
C LYS A 137 -11.92 -20.98 -7.51
N LYS A 138 -11.93 -19.66 -7.36
CA LYS A 138 -12.12 -18.73 -8.46
C LYS A 138 -11.01 -18.85 -9.51
N LYS A 139 -9.79 -19.01 -9.07
CA LYS A 139 -8.62 -19.17 -9.92
C LYS A 139 -8.70 -20.45 -10.75
N ARG A 140 -9.10 -21.56 -10.13
CA ARG A 140 -9.31 -22.85 -10.82
C ARG A 140 -10.40 -22.75 -11.88
N GLN A 141 -11.50 -22.08 -11.61
CA GLN A 141 -12.59 -21.88 -12.56
C GLN A 141 -12.13 -21.05 -13.76
N ALA A 142 -11.38 -19.99 -13.53
CA ALA A 142 -10.82 -19.17 -14.59
C ALA A 142 -9.86 -19.95 -15.49
N GLU A 143 -9.03 -20.82 -14.91
CA GLU A 143 -8.11 -21.69 -15.66
C GLU A 143 -8.87 -22.71 -16.52
N LYS A 144 -9.95 -23.30 -16.00
CA LYS A 144 -10.80 -24.23 -16.75
C LYS A 144 -11.46 -23.53 -17.94
N GLN A 145 -11.99 -22.34 -17.77
CA GLN A 145 -12.60 -21.55 -18.83
C GLN A 145 -11.58 -21.19 -19.92
N SER A 146 -10.36 -20.81 -19.53
CA SER A 146 -9.28 -20.51 -20.44
C SER A 146 -8.89 -21.73 -21.30
N ARG A 147 -8.82 -22.92 -20.70
CA ARG A 147 -8.57 -24.16 -21.42
C ARG A 147 -9.67 -24.49 -22.42
N TYR A 148 -10.95 -24.25 -22.04
CA TYR A 148 -12.09 -24.50 -22.91
C TYR A 148 -12.05 -23.65 -24.17
N VAL A 149 -11.69 -22.39 -24.03
CA VAL A 149 -11.56 -21.46 -25.17
C VAL A 149 -10.42 -21.86 -26.08
N LYS A 150 -9.31 -22.39 -25.55
CA LYS A 150 -8.18 -22.84 -26.36
C LYS A 150 -8.45 -24.13 -27.12
N CYS A 151 -9.39 -24.94 -26.67
CA CYS A 151 -9.76 -26.20 -27.33
C CYS A 151 -10.76 -26.00 -28.49
N LEU A 152 -11.30 -24.81 -28.61
CA LEU A 152 -12.21 -24.42 -29.67
C LEU A 152 -11.48 -23.71 -30.79
#